data_63556327631fd5f3b84158a3e9b08a39
#
_entry.id   63556327631fd5f3b84158a3e9b08a39
#
_cell.length_a   1.000
_cell.length_b   1.000
_cell.length_c   1.000
_cell.angle_alpha   90.00
_cell.angle_beta   90.00
_cell.angle_gamma   90.00
#
_symmetry.space_group_name_H-M   'P 1'
#
loop_
_entity.id
_entity.type
_entity.pdbx_description
1 polymer ?
#
loop_
_entity_poly.entity_id
_entity_poly.type
_entity_poly.pdbx_seq_one_letter_code
_entity_poly.pdbx_strand_id
1 'polypeptide(L)'
;MTLAAAVCLAASCQKEDKAPTLDKKLVGTWHLAETLVEGEELDAKAADVYLVLNSDCTFALYQKTGSQSDRYDLYTGVCSAEGGILSGTYASGTPWGSSYKYKVSGSSLTLTSSDNMEEQVYDKADLPQNIKVNADTKSAEAVAPIL
;
A
#
# COMPACT_ATOMS: atom_id res chain seq x y z
N MET A 1 -26.73 -49.63 6.78
CA MET A 1 -26.64 -49.08 6.49
C MET A 1 -26.19 -47.98 6.40
N THR A 2 -25.76 -47.23 6.24
CA THR A 2 -25.49 -46.30 6.13
C THR A 2 -24.74 -45.34 6.00
N LEU A 3 -24.38 -44.70 5.80
CA LEU A 3 -23.68 -43.88 5.79
C LEU A 3 -23.27 -43.02 5.13
N ALA A 4 -23.01 -42.25 5.07
CA ALA A 4 -22.55 -41.55 4.32
C ALA A 4 -22.36 -40.30 4.33
N ALA A 5 -22.35 -39.68 5.02
CA ALA A 5 -22.37 -38.45 5.01
C ALA A 5 -21.21 -37.71 5.00
N ALA A 6 -20.23 -38.08 4.86
CA ALA A 6 -19.12 -37.30 5.17
C ALA A 6 -18.49 -36.57 4.13
N VAL A 7 -19.05 -36.39 3.12
CA VAL A 7 -18.26 -35.96 2.07
C VAL A 7 -18.24 -34.53 1.74
N CYS A 8 -19.11 -33.82 2.27
CA CYS A 8 -19.26 -32.46 1.81
C CYS A 8 -18.24 -31.49 2.30
N LEU A 9 -17.38 -31.95 3.16
CA LEU A 9 -16.53 -31.02 3.77
C LEU A 9 -15.31 -30.62 2.98
N ALA A 10 -14.92 -31.47 2.10
CA ALA A 10 -13.69 -31.19 1.38
C ALA A 10 -13.81 -30.07 0.38
N ALA A 11 -14.99 -29.85 -0.10
CA ALA A 11 -15.14 -28.85 -1.14
C ALA A 11 -15.03 -27.41 -0.64
N SER A 12 -15.39 -27.16 0.57
CA SER A 12 -15.34 -25.80 1.06
C SER A 12 -13.93 -25.37 1.45
N CYS A 13 -13.08 -26.27 1.76
CA CYS A 13 -11.72 -25.92 2.11
C CYS A 13 -10.89 -25.44 0.93
N GLN A 14 -11.24 -25.82 -0.26
CA GLN A 14 -10.49 -25.44 -1.43
C GLN A 14 -10.59 -23.96 -1.78
N LYS A 15 -11.65 -23.31 -1.37
CA LYS A 15 -11.80 -21.87 -1.62
C LYS A 15 -10.92 -21.05 -0.72
N GLU A 16 -10.59 -21.57 0.42
CA GLU A 16 -9.77 -20.86 1.38
C GLU A 16 -8.28 -20.97 1.08
N ASP A 17 -7.90 -21.92 0.25
CA ASP A 17 -6.51 -22.13 -0.07
C ASP A 17 -5.95 -21.19 -1.13
N LYS A 18 -6.77 -20.39 -1.75
CA LYS A 18 -6.27 -19.41 -2.69
C LYS A 18 -5.65 -18.25 -1.94
N ALA A 19 -4.38 -18.02 -2.20
CA ALA A 19 -3.70 -16.85 -1.70
C ALA A 19 -4.40 -15.59 -2.21
N PRO A 20 -4.56 -14.57 -1.38
CA PRO A 20 -5.14 -13.31 -1.83
C PRO A 20 -4.26 -12.68 -2.91
N THR A 21 -4.89 -12.04 -3.87
CA THR A 21 -4.20 -11.32 -4.91
C THR A 21 -4.70 -9.88 -4.95
N LEU A 22 -3.79 -8.96 -5.19
CA LEU A 22 -4.13 -7.56 -5.32
C LEU A 22 -4.69 -7.29 -6.72
N ASP A 23 -5.58 -6.30 -6.83
CA ASP A 23 -6.08 -5.82 -8.10
C ASP A 23 -4.88 -5.49 -9.01
N LYS A 24 -4.88 -6.06 -10.21
CA LYS A 24 -3.78 -5.89 -11.16
C LYS A 24 -3.49 -4.44 -11.51
N LYS A 25 -4.49 -3.59 -11.45
CA LYS A 25 -4.33 -2.17 -11.72
C LYS A 25 -3.48 -1.48 -10.68
N LEU A 26 -3.47 -1.98 -9.47
CA LEU A 26 -2.69 -1.43 -8.36
C LEU A 26 -1.25 -1.93 -8.35
N VAL A 27 -0.98 -3.09 -8.92
CA VAL A 27 0.34 -3.71 -8.86
C VAL A 27 1.37 -2.89 -9.61
N GLY A 28 2.47 -2.58 -8.94
CA GLY A 28 3.57 -1.83 -9.52
C GLY A 28 4.22 -0.88 -8.53
N THR A 29 5.06 -0.02 -9.06
CA THR A 29 5.73 1.03 -8.29
C THR A 29 5.11 2.37 -8.64
N TRP A 30 4.83 3.14 -7.61
CA TRP A 30 4.15 4.44 -7.71
C TRP A 30 4.96 5.50 -6.98
N HIS A 31 5.14 6.65 -7.63
CA HIS A 31 5.88 7.78 -7.08
C HIS A 31 4.89 8.89 -6.72
N LEU A 32 4.94 9.36 -5.48
CA LEU A 32 4.04 10.40 -5.00
C LEU A 32 4.31 11.71 -5.76
N ALA A 33 3.29 12.22 -6.42
CA ALA A 33 3.36 13.46 -7.19
C ALA A 33 2.75 14.64 -6.44
N GLU A 34 1.66 14.40 -5.70
CA GLU A 34 0.90 15.47 -5.09
C GLU A 34 0.17 14.98 -3.84
N THR A 35 0.09 15.81 -2.83
CA THR A 35 -0.73 15.58 -1.65
C THR A 35 -1.63 16.78 -1.42
N LEU A 36 -2.93 16.53 -1.30
CA LEU A 36 -3.93 17.52 -1.01
C LEU A 36 -4.53 17.24 0.36
N VAL A 37 -4.62 18.25 1.19
CA VAL A 37 -5.32 18.17 2.48
C VAL A 37 -6.37 19.25 2.49
N GLU A 38 -7.62 18.82 2.67
CA GLU A 38 -8.80 19.70 2.59
C GLU A 38 -8.85 20.52 1.29
N GLY A 39 -8.36 19.91 0.19
CA GLY A 39 -8.35 20.53 -1.12
C GLY A 39 -7.18 21.48 -1.39
N GLU A 40 -6.32 21.69 -0.42
CA GLU A 40 -5.13 22.53 -0.59
C GLU A 40 -3.88 21.66 -0.81
N GLU A 41 -3.09 22.01 -1.82
CA GLU A 41 -1.86 21.31 -2.13
C GLU A 41 -0.81 21.58 -1.04
N LEU A 42 -0.31 20.50 -0.46
CA LEU A 42 0.83 20.57 0.43
C LEU A 42 2.13 20.53 -0.38
N ASP A 43 3.15 21.21 0.10
CA ASP A 43 4.46 21.20 -0.54
C ASP A 43 5.04 19.76 -0.49
N ALA A 44 4.82 19.02 -1.55
CA ALA A 44 5.27 17.64 -1.66
C ALA A 44 6.79 17.48 -1.72
N LYS A 45 7.52 18.58 -1.81
CA LYS A 45 8.99 18.55 -1.84
C LYS A 45 9.59 18.08 -0.51
N ALA A 46 8.81 18.14 0.56
CA ALA A 46 9.27 17.70 1.86
C ALA A 46 9.28 16.16 2.02
N ALA A 47 8.51 15.46 1.21
CA ALA A 47 8.42 14.00 1.33
C ALA A 47 8.46 13.36 -0.06
N ASP A 48 9.58 12.78 -0.40
CA ASP A 48 9.67 11.97 -1.60
C ASP A 48 9.31 10.53 -1.22
N VAL A 49 8.29 9.97 -1.88
CA VAL A 49 7.68 8.69 -1.49
C VAL A 49 7.51 7.80 -2.70
N TYR A 50 7.96 6.56 -2.57
CA TYR A 50 7.68 5.49 -3.53
C TYR A 50 6.87 4.41 -2.83
N LEU A 51 5.76 4.04 -3.43
CA LEU A 51 4.89 2.98 -2.94
C LEU A 51 4.97 1.80 -3.92
N VAL A 52 5.37 0.65 -3.43
CA VAL A 52 5.42 -0.59 -4.22
C VAL A 52 4.28 -1.48 -3.75
N LEU A 53 3.40 -1.84 -4.67
CA LEU A 53 2.29 -2.74 -4.40
C LEU A 53 2.51 -4.02 -5.20
N ASN A 54 2.56 -5.15 -4.50
CA ASN A 54 2.84 -6.45 -5.10
C ASN A 54 1.56 -7.27 -5.27
N SER A 55 1.58 -8.18 -6.24
CA SER A 55 0.43 -9.01 -6.55
C SER A 55 0.03 -9.94 -5.41
N ASP A 56 0.95 -10.27 -4.51
CA ASP A 56 0.73 -11.15 -3.36
C ASP A 56 0.17 -10.40 -2.14
N CYS A 57 -0.29 -9.16 -2.33
CA CYS A 57 -0.82 -8.34 -1.25
C CYS A 57 0.21 -7.88 -0.23
N THR A 58 1.48 -7.83 -0.61
CA THR A 58 2.50 -7.17 0.18
C THR A 58 2.78 -5.79 -0.39
N PHE A 59 3.26 -4.88 0.45
CA PHE A 59 3.68 -3.56 0.01
C PHE A 59 5.03 -3.17 0.58
N ALA A 60 5.67 -2.21 -0.06
CA ALA A 60 6.85 -1.54 0.45
C ALA A 60 6.67 -0.03 0.24
N LEU A 61 6.89 0.73 1.29
CA LEU A 61 6.80 2.19 1.26
C LEU A 61 8.19 2.75 1.55
N TYR A 62 8.74 3.48 0.59
CA TYR A 62 10.02 4.17 0.71
C TYR A 62 9.73 5.65 0.90
N GLN A 63 10.02 6.17 2.07
CA GLN A 63 9.73 7.55 2.41
C GLN A 63 11.01 8.28 2.81
N LYS A 64 11.28 9.41 2.19
CA LYS A 64 12.47 10.19 2.50
C LYS A 64 12.41 10.71 3.94
N THR A 65 13.53 10.60 4.65
CA THR A 65 13.57 10.94 6.07
C THR A 65 13.52 12.44 6.35
N GLY A 66 13.82 13.25 5.35
CA GLY A 66 13.78 14.70 5.48
C GLY A 66 14.22 15.37 4.20
N SER A 67 13.92 16.66 4.06
CA SER A 67 14.22 17.41 2.84
C SER A 67 15.70 17.57 2.54
N GLN A 68 16.54 17.46 3.56
CA GLN A 68 18.00 17.62 3.43
C GLN A 68 18.75 16.30 3.44
N SER A 69 18.06 15.19 3.51
CA SER A 69 18.67 13.86 3.58
C SER A 69 18.41 13.10 2.29
N ASP A 70 19.39 12.34 1.83
CA ASP A 70 19.21 11.40 0.73
C ASP A 70 18.77 10.02 1.21
N ARG A 71 18.49 9.87 2.50
CA ARG A 71 18.10 8.60 3.09
C ARG A 71 16.60 8.38 3.02
N TYR A 72 16.23 7.14 2.82
CA TYR A 72 14.84 6.71 2.79
C TYR A 72 14.60 5.69 3.89
N ASP A 73 13.47 5.83 4.56
CA ASP A 73 12.96 4.81 5.47
C ASP A 73 12.11 3.83 4.67
N LEU A 74 12.25 2.55 4.97
CA LEU A 74 11.48 1.49 4.33
C LEU A 74 10.50 0.90 5.33
N TYR A 75 9.22 0.95 4.97
CA TYR A 75 8.14 0.30 5.70
C TYR A 75 7.54 -0.79 4.83
N THR A 76 7.34 -1.96 5.39
CA THR A 76 6.74 -3.09 4.68
C THR A 76 5.54 -3.62 5.43
N GLY A 77 4.74 -4.42 4.76
CA GLY A 77 3.59 -5.05 5.36
C GLY A 77 2.68 -5.69 4.33
N VAL A 78 1.43 -5.81 4.68
CA VAL A 78 0.41 -6.41 3.83
C VAL A 78 -0.71 -5.40 3.58
N CYS A 79 -1.35 -5.53 2.43
CA CYS A 79 -2.45 -4.67 2.03
C CYS A 79 -3.56 -5.48 1.40
N SER A 80 -4.74 -4.87 1.31
CA SER A 80 -5.88 -5.46 0.62
C SER A 80 -6.65 -4.39 -0.11
N ALA A 81 -7.32 -4.79 -1.19
CA ALA A 81 -8.15 -3.90 -1.99
C ALA A 81 -9.49 -4.58 -2.20
N GLU A 82 -10.50 -4.14 -1.49
CA GLU A 82 -11.85 -4.69 -1.57
C GLU A 82 -12.86 -3.57 -1.74
N GLY A 83 -13.76 -3.73 -2.71
CA GLY A 83 -14.81 -2.75 -2.94
C GLY A 83 -14.30 -1.35 -3.29
N GLY A 84 -13.15 -1.26 -3.92
CA GLY A 84 -12.56 0.03 -4.26
C GLY A 84 -11.81 0.70 -3.11
N ILE A 85 -11.59 -0.01 -2.01
CA ILE A 85 -10.90 0.49 -0.82
C ILE A 85 -9.58 -0.24 -0.65
N LEU A 86 -8.49 0.52 -0.58
CA LEU A 86 -7.15 0.02 -0.29
C LEU A 86 -6.84 0.30 1.18
N SER A 87 -6.43 -0.72 1.89
CA SER A 87 -6.02 -0.63 3.28
C SER A 87 -4.82 -1.52 3.55
N GLY A 88 -4.12 -1.27 4.63
CA GLY A 88 -2.93 -2.06 4.93
C GLY A 88 -2.57 -2.09 6.39
N THR A 89 -1.63 -2.98 6.70
CA THR A 89 -1.06 -3.17 8.03
C THR A 89 0.44 -3.32 7.89
N TYR A 90 1.18 -2.55 8.65
CA TYR A 90 2.64 -2.63 8.67
C TYR A 90 3.10 -3.93 9.33
N ALA A 91 4.32 -4.36 9.03
CA ALA A 91 4.91 -5.57 9.58
C ALA A 91 4.96 -5.58 11.12
N SER A 92 4.99 -4.40 11.73
CA SER A 92 4.91 -4.25 13.18
C SER A 92 3.54 -4.56 13.77
N GLY A 93 2.51 -4.74 12.93
CA GLY A 93 1.13 -4.94 13.35
C GLY A 93 0.30 -3.67 13.41
N THR A 94 0.92 -2.51 13.17
CA THR A 94 0.22 -1.23 13.17
C THR A 94 -0.55 -1.06 11.86
N PRO A 95 -1.84 -0.76 11.89
CA PRO A 95 -2.58 -0.49 10.65
C PRO A 95 -2.16 0.85 10.05
N TRP A 96 -2.42 1.01 8.75
CA TRP A 96 -2.31 2.32 8.12
C TRP A 96 -3.20 3.33 8.85
N GLY A 97 -2.82 4.60 8.82
CA GLY A 97 -3.58 5.65 9.49
C GLY A 97 -4.98 5.86 8.92
N SER A 98 -5.21 5.47 7.67
CA SER A 98 -6.51 5.52 7.01
C SER A 98 -6.67 4.34 6.09
N SER A 99 -7.89 4.07 5.69
CA SER A 99 -8.18 3.33 4.47
C SER A 99 -8.45 4.34 3.36
N TYR A 100 -8.21 3.94 2.12
CA TYR A 100 -8.24 4.87 0.99
C TYR A 100 -9.12 4.34 -0.12
N LYS A 101 -10.00 5.19 -0.62
CA LYS A 101 -10.63 4.93 -1.91
C LYS A 101 -9.55 5.08 -2.97
N TYR A 102 -9.43 4.13 -3.88
CA TYR A 102 -8.42 4.21 -4.92
C TYR A 102 -9.04 4.33 -6.30
N LYS A 103 -8.36 5.06 -7.16
CA LYS A 103 -8.72 5.19 -8.55
C LYS A 103 -7.44 5.11 -9.38
N VAL A 104 -7.41 4.21 -10.35
CA VAL A 104 -6.32 4.10 -11.29
C VAL A 104 -6.80 4.60 -12.64
N SER A 105 -6.08 5.55 -13.20
CA SER A 105 -6.41 6.12 -14.52
C SER A 105 -5.11 6.23 -15.32
N GLY A 106 -4.93 5.32 -16.29
CA GLY A 106 -3.68 5.23 -17.06
C GLY A 106 -2.49 4.96 -16.15
N SER A 107 -1.56 5.89 -16.08
CA SER A 107 -0.36 5.80 -15.27
C SER A 107 -0.47 6.56 -13.95
N SER A 108 -1.68 6.91 -13.52
CA SER A 108 -1.93 7.66 -12.30
C SER A 108 -2.76 6.86 -11.31
N LEU A 109 -2.38 6.92 -10.04
CA LEU A 109 -3.12 6.33 -8.92
C LEU A 109 -3.48 7.46 -7.95
N THR A 110 -4.77 7.56 -7.65
CA THR A 110 -5.26 8.50 -6.65
C THR A 110 -5.77 7.73 -5.43
N LEU A 111 -5.28 8.09 -4.26
CA LEU A 111 -5.73 7.57 -2.98
C LEU A 111 -6.43 8.69 -2.21
N THR A 112 -7.69 8.49 -1.89
CA THR A 112 -8.48 9.45 -1.11
C THR A 112 -8.82 8.82 0.25
N SER A 113 -8.44 9.46 1.33
CA SER A 113 -8.71 8.95 2.67
C SER A 113 -10.21 8.79 2.90
N SER A 114 -10.58 7.87 3.79
CA SER A 114 -11.98 7.52 4.03
C SER A 114 -12.82 8.70 4.55
N ASP A 115 -12.19 9.68 5.18
CA ASP A 115 -12.85 10.91 5.60
C ASP A 115 -12.88 11.99 4.52
N ASN A 116 -12.33 11.72 3.34
CA ASN A 116 -12.21 12.62 2.20
C ASN A 116 -11.36 13.88 2.47
N MET A 117 -10.58 13.90 3.54
CA MET A 117 -9.79 15.07 3.90
C MET A 117 -8.41 15.10 3.23
N GLU A 118 -7.88 13.93 2.91
CA GLU A 118 -6.57 13.81 2.28
C GLU A 118 -6.67 13.09 0.95
N GLU A 119 -5.97 13.59 -0.03
CA GLU A 119 -5.84 12.96 -1.34
C GLU A 119 -4.37 12.90 -1.72
N GLN A 120 -3.92 11.73 -2.13
CA GLN A 120 -2.56 11.51 -2.59
C GLN A 120 -2.62 11.07 -4.04
N VAL A 121 -1.83 11.71 -4.89
CA VAL A 121 -1.74 11.37 -6.31
C VAL A 121 -0.35 10.84 -6.60
N TYR A 122 -0.31 9.67 -7.19
CA TYR A 122 0.93 8.97 -7.55
C TYR A 122 1.00 8.77 -9.05
N ASP A 123 2.22 8.82 -9.58
CA ASP A 123 2.51 8.46 -10.96
C ASP A 123 3.22 7.10 -11.01
N LYS A 124 2.91 6.32 -12.05
CA LYS A 124 3.63 5.07 -12.30
C LYS A 124 5.10 5.37 -12.49
N ALA A 125 5.96 4.63 -11.84
CA ALA A 125 7.39 4.90 -11.85
C ALA A 125 8.20 3.61 -11.68
N ASP A 126 9.52 3.74 -11.86
CA ASP A 126 10.46 2.71 -11.49
C ASP A 126 11.12 3.12 -10.18
N LEU A 127 11.38 2.16 -9.31
CA LEU A 127 12.08 2.43 -8.06
C LEU A 127 13.58 2.55 -8.35
N PRO A 128 14.20 3.70 -8.08
CA PRO A 128 15.64 3.85 -8.27
C PRO A 128 16.43 2.83 -7.46
N GLN A 129 17.43 2.23 -8.06
CA GLN A 129 18.22 1.17 -7.43
C GLN A 129 18.94 1.66 -6.16
N ASN A 130 19.43 2.88 -6.18
CA ASN A 130 20.10 3.46 -5.00
C ASN A 130 19.16 3.61 -3.80
N ILE A 131 17.88 3.88 -4.04
CA ILE A 131 16.88 3.94 -2.97
C ILE A 131 16.63 2.53 -2.44
N LYS A 132 16.45 1.57 -3.34
CA LYS A 132 16.15 0.19 -2.98
C LYS A 132 17.23 -0.44 -2.09
N VAL A 133 18.50 -0.21 -2.40
CA VAL A 133 19.60 -0.85 -1.68
C VAL A 133 20.03 -0.11 -0.42
N ASN A 134 19.73 1.19 -0.32
CA ASN A 134 20.19 2.02 0.80
C ASN A 134 19.10 2.40 1.80
N ALA A 135 17.86 1.96 1.57
CA ALA A 135 16.79 2.29 2.48
C ALA A 135 16.92 1.53 3.81
N ASP A 136 16.62 2.22 4.89
CA ASP A 136 16.66 1.64 6.24
C ASP A 136 15.27 1.15 6.63
N THR A 137 15.16 -0.12 6.99
CA THR A 137 13.90 -0.69 7.46
C THR A 137 13.51 -0.09 8.81
N LYS A 138 12.29 0.44 8.90
CA LYS A 138 11.78 1.09 10.10
C LYS A 138 10.48 0.45 10.55
N SER A 139 10.21 0.54 11.85
CA SER A 139 8.91 0.25 12.42
C SER A 139 8.00 1.48 12.28
N ALA A 140 6.74 1.27 11.95
CA ALA A 140 5.77 2.35 11.84
C ALA A 140 5.60 3.12 13.16
N GLU A 141 5.98 2.53 14.28
CA GLU A 141 5.91 3.16 15.59
C GLU A 141 7.03 4.17 15.83
N ALA A 142 8.15 4.01 15.15
CA ALA A 142 9.32 4.84 15.38
C ALA A 142 9.27 6.16 14.60
N VAL A 143 8.72 6.15 13.41
CA VAL A 143 8.56 7.31 12.53
C VAL A 143 7.19 7.19 11.88
N ALA A 144 6.48 8.31 11.73
CA ALA A 144 5.16 8.29 11.13
C ALA A 144 5.24 8.16 9.60
N PRO A 145 4.86 7.02 9.04
CA PRO A 145 4.75 6.90 7.58
C PRO A 145 3.51 7.62 7.05
N ILE A 146 3.53 7.89 5.75
CA ILE A 146 2.48 8.68 5.11
C ILE A 146 1.14 7.95 4.99
N LEU A 147 1.13 6.62 5.00
CA LEU A 147 -0.08 5.81 4.90
C LEU A 147 -0.60 5.40 6.26
#